data_2f18ccd9ae05b73a7cd220e884f235b4
#
_entry.id   2f18ccd9ae05b73a7cd220e884f235b4
#
_cell.length_a   1.000
_cell.length_b   1.000
_cell.length_c   1.000
_cell.angle_alpha   90.00
_cell.angle_beta   90.00
_cell.angle_gamma   90.00
#
_symmetry.space_group_name_H-M   'P 1'
#
loop_
_entity.id
_entity.type
_entity.pdbx_description
1 polymer ?
#
loop_
_entity_poly.entity_id
_entity_poly.type
_entity_poly.pdbx_seq_one_letter_code
_entity_poly.pdbx_strand_id
1 'polypeptide(L)'
;AEFEAAEILRGIGIEDADHENLMSTLATDYKFRVLLAQALFGEPQAVLLDEPTNHLDLESIHWLEEFLWQYEGILVVISHDRHFLNSVCTHIADIDYDTIIVYPGNYDDMVEHKMQARQSIEAANKDKAKKIAQLQEFVQRFAAGQRSSQVQSRRKEMARLAPEQMKRSNIQRPFIRFEQEKPSGREVLQVKNLTKSFDGKVLFKDFNIDLLRGEKIAIIGSNGVGKTTLLRCLMNELAPDSGTVKWTDAATWSYYPQDYHDAITPGSTALDWLMQYMVDEGHQHVRGLLGKMLFSGEDSLKQTENLSGGEAARLLLARMMMQKNPVLVLDEPTNHLDLEAVSALAEGLSTFPGTVFVVSHDRDLISDVATRILAFTASGLRDFQGTYEEYLQDNPLKELAGKGKR
;
A
#
# COMPACT_ATOMS: atom_id res chain seq x y z
N ALA A 1 -35.71 0.95 10.19
CA ALA A 1 -34.60 1.40 11.05
C ALA A 1 -33.75 0.23 11.58
N GLU A 2 -34.30 -0.67 12.47
CA GLU A 2 -33.51 -1.80 13.04
C GLU A 2 -33.07 -2.80 11.98
N PHE A 3 -33.91 -3.16 11.05
CA PHE A 3 -33.59 -4.06 9.95
C PHE A 3 -32.48 -3.48 9.03
N GLU A 4 -32.59 -2.22 8.69
CA GLU A 4 -31.63 -1.48 7.89
C GLU A 4 -30.26 -1.38 8.60
N ALA A 5 -30.27 -1.04 9.90
CA ALA A 5 -29.04 -1.01 10.69
C ALA A 5 -28.35 -2.39 10.72
N ALA A 6 -29.12 -3.46 10.92
CA ALA A 6 -28.60 -4.83 10.91
C ALA A 6 -28.06 -5.23 9.53
N GLU A 7 -28.66 -4.79 8.44
CA GLU A 7 -28.20 -5.05 7.09
C GLU A 7 -26.86 -4.35 6.80
N ILE A 8 -26.72 -3.07 7.16
CA ILE A 8 -25.47 -2.33 7.03
C ILE A 8 -24.36 -2.97 7.89
N LEU A 9 -24.66 -3.30 9.17
CA LEU A 9 -23.70 -3.92 10.08
C LEU A 9 -23.18 -5.25 9.55
N ARG A 10 -24.08 -6.11 9.01
CA ARG A 10 -23.66 -7.37 8.36
C ARG A 10 -22.79 -7.12 7.13
N GLY A 11 -23.17 -6.15 6.30
CA GLY A 11 -22.43 -5.82 5.08
C GLY A 11 -20.99 -5.40 5.34
N ILE A 12 -20.75 -4.64 6.42
CA ILE A 12 -19.39 -4.25 6.83
C ILE A 12 -18.71 -5.29 7.75
N GLY A 13 -19.24 -6.52 7.82
CA GLY A 13 -18.62 -7.65 8.48
C GLY A 13 -18.78 -7.69 10.01
N ILE A 14 -19.88 -7.15 10.56
CA ILE A 14 -20.27 -7.34 11.97
C ILE A 14 -21.37 -8.40 12.03
N GLU A 15 -21.11 -9.47 12.79
CA GLU A 15 -22.05 -10.59 12.91
C GLU A 15 -23.28 -10.23 13.78
N ASP A 16 -24.41 -10.88 13.50
CA ASP A 16 -25.65 -10.68 14.26
C ASP A 16 -25.47 -10.90 15.78
N ALA A 17 -24.54 -11.80 16.16
CA ALA A 17 -24.24 -12.08 17.56
C ALA A 17 -23.57 -10.89 18.29
N ASP A 18 -22.94 -9.99 17.54
CA ASP A 18 -22.23 -8.83 18.08
C ASP A 18 -23.07 -7.54 18.07
N HIS A 19 -24.26 -7.55 17.42
CA HIS A 19 -25.11 -6.36 17.29
C HIS A 19 -25.62 -5.83 18.64
N GLU A 20 -25.80 -6.70 19.63
CA GLU A 20 -26.27 -6.35 20.98
C GLU A 20 -25.09 -6.07 21.94
N ASN A 21 -23.87 -6.18 21.51
CA ASN A 21 -22.70 -5.94 22.35
C ASN A 21 -22.49 -4.45 22.61
N LEU A 22 -21.98 -4.13 23.81
CA LEU A 22 -21.62 -2.75 24.14
C LEU A 22 -20.39 -2.33 23.33
N MET A 23 -20.40 -1.12 22.78
CA MET A 23 -19.26 -0.53 22.06
C MET A 23 -17.95 -0.58 22.84
N SER A 24 -18.00 -0.48 24.18
CA SER A 24 -16.81 -0.55 25.04
C SER A 24 -16.12 -1.93 25.02
N THR A 25 -16.88 -2.99 24.74
CA THR A 25 -16.39 -4.38 24.73
C THR A 25 -15.89 -4.82 23.36
N LEU A 26 -16.20 -4.04 22.30
CA LEU A 26 -15.77 -4.36 20.94
C LEU A 26 -14.28 -4.03 20.73
N ALA A 27 -13.62 -4.83 19.89
CA ALA A 27 -12.29 -4.54 19.40
C ALA A 27 -12.26 -3.23 18.57
N THR A 28 -11.09 -2.61 18.45
CA THR A 28 -10.93 -1.32 17.77
C THR A 28 -11.43 -1.36 16.32
N ASP A 29 -11.14 -2.41 15.59
CA ASP A 29 -11.59 -2.59 14.20
C ASP A 29 -13.13 -2.65 14.10
N TYR A 30 -13.78 -3.34 15.03
CA TYR A 30 -15.26 -3.39 15.08
C TYR A 30 -15.86 -2.02 15.42
N LYS A 31 -15.22 -1.25 16.30
CA LYS A 31 -15.67 0.13 16.59
C LYS A 31 -15.64 1.01 15.35
N PHE A 32 -14.56 0.91 14.56
CA PHE A 32 -14.46 1.64 13.30
C PHE A 32 -15.60 1.25 12.33
N ARG A 33 -15.87 -0.04 12.18
CA ARG A 33 -16.96 -0.55 11.33
C ARG A 33 -18.33 -0.03 11.80
N VAL A 34 -18.59 0.00 13.11
CA VAL A 34 -19.85 0.56 13.66
C VAL A 34 -19.98 2.05 13.36
N LEU A 35 -18.88 2.83 13.47
CA LEU A 35 -18.89 4.25 13.10
C LEU A 35 -19.15 4.46 11.62
N LEU A 36 -18.60 3.61 10.76
CA LEU A 36 -18.87 3.61 9.32
C LEU A 36 -20.36 3.30 9.06
N ALA A 37 -20.91 2.26 9.69
CA ALA A 37 -22.35 1.94 9.61
C ALA A 37 -23.22 3.11 10.05
N GLN A 38 -22.85 3.79 11.12
CA GLN A 38 -23.56 4.98 11.61
C GLN A 38 -23.55 6.13 10.59
N ALA A 39 -22.44 6.34 9.89
CA ALA A 39 -22.33 7.38 8.86
C ALA A 39 -23.19 7.08 7.63
N LEU A 40 -23.41 5.80 7.31
CA LEU A 40 -24.20 5.37 6.16
C LEU A 40 -25.69 5.21 6.47
N PHE A 41 -26.05 5.11 7.74
CA PHE A 41 -27.42 4.85 8.18
C PHE A 41 -28.37 6.03 7.94
N GLY A 42 -29.58 5.74 7.45
CA GLY A 42 -30.66 6.73 7.32
C GLY A 42 -30.54 7.61 6.08
N GLU A 43 -29.81 7.18 5.05
CA GLU A 43 -29.69 7.85 3.74
C GLU A 43 -29.39 9.36 3.86
N PRO A 44 -28.27 9.76 4.49
CA PRO A 44 -27.93 11.15 4.65
C PRO A 44 -27.77 11.83 3.28
N GLN A 45 -28.00 13.14 3.17
CA GLN A 45 -27.82 13.87 1.90
C GLN A 45 -26.36 13.99 1.47
N ALA A 46 -25.42 13.91 2.40
CA ALA A 46 -23.98 13.94 2.14
C ALA A 46 -23.25 13.03 3.14
N VAL A 47 -22.28 12.27 2.63
CA VAL A 47 -21.40 11.39 3.41
C VAL A 47 -19.95 11.81 3.16
N LEU A 48 -19.20 11.97 4.25
CA LEU A 48 -17.76 12.23 4.20
C LEU A 48 -17.04 11.04 4.86
N LEU A 49 -16.19 10.37 4.12
CA LEU A 49 -15.45 9.20 4.55
C LEU A 49 -13.94 9.48 4.46
N ASP A 50 -13.24 9.20 5.54
CA ASP A 50 -11.78 9.30 5.62
C ASP A 50 -11.22 7.91 5.82
N GLU A 51 -10.50 7.41 4.80
CA GLU A 51 -9.91 6.06 4.75
C GLU A 51 -10.89 4.93 5.14
N PRO A 52 -12.07 4.83 4.49
CA PRO A 52 -13.10 3.88 4.90
C PRO A 52 -12.73 2.41 4.66
N THR A 53 -11.76 2.13 3.80
CA THR A 53 -11.29 0.77 3.50
C THR A 53 -10.33 0.23 4.56
N ASN A 54 -9.73 1.09 5.38
CA ASN A 54 -8.88 0.67 6.48
C ASN A 54 -9.68 -0.21 7.45
N HIS A 55 -9.09 -1.29 7.93
CA HIS A 55 -9.69 -2.27 8.85
C HIS A 55 -10.87 -3.09 8.27
N LEU A 56 -11.19 -2.94 6.99
CA LEU A 56 -12.15 -3.79 6.29
C LEU A 56 -11.41 -4.93 5.58
N ASP A 57 -12.05 -6.09 5.50
CA ASP A 57 -11.60 -7.18 4.64
C ASP A 57 -12.15 -7.02 3.21
N LEU A 58 -11.63 -7.80 2.28
CA LEU A 58 -11.98 -7.71 0.85
C LEU A 58 -13.49 -7.84 0.60
N GLU A 59 -14.20 -8.63 1.39
CA GLU A 59 -15.65 -8.81 1.27
C GLU A 59 -16.40 -7.56 1.73
N SER A 60 -16.02 -7.01 2.88
CA SER A 60 -16.61 -5.78 3.41
C SER A 60 -16.31 -4.58 2.51
N ILE A 61 -15.11 -4.50 1.91
CA ILE A 61 -14.77 -3.47 0.92
C ILE A 61 -15.68 -3.60 -0.29
N HIS A 62 -15.85 -4.81 -0.85
CA HIS A 62 -16.70 -5.03 -2.01
C HIS A 62 -18.17 -4.66 -1.72
N TRP A 63 -18.70 -5.03 -0.55
CA TRP A 63 -20.03 -4.62 -0.13
C TRP A 63 -20.15 -3.10 -0.03
N LEU A 64 -19.14 -2.43 0.54
CA LEU A 64 -19.12 -0.96 0.66
C LEU A 64 -19.11 -0.31 -0.72
N GLU A 65 -18.32 -0.83 -1.68
CA GLU A 65 -18.30 -0.38 -3.07
C GLU A 65 -19.71 -0.47 -3.70
N GLU A 66 -20.38 -1.62 -3.55
CA GLU A 66 -21.74 -1.82 -4.09
C GLU A 66 -22.75 -0.88 -3.42
N PHE A 67 -22.67 -0.68 -2.10
CA PHE A 67 -23.53 0.22 -1.36
C PHE A 67 -23.35 1.68 -1.81
N LEU A 68 -22.10 2.16 -1.89
CA LEU A 68 -21.80 3.54 -2.29
C LEU A 68 -22.09 3.80 -3.76
N TRP A 69 -21.99 2.80 -4.62
CA TRP A 69 -22.36 2.93 -6.02
C TRP A 69 -23.86 3.19 -6.23
N GLN A 70 -24.70 2.68 -5.34
CA GLN A 70 -26.15 2.89 -5.34
C GLN A 70 -26.59 4.15 -4.58
N TYR A 71 -25.65 4.80 -3.87
CA TYR A 71 -25.94 5.96 -3.05
C TYR A 71 -26.19 7.21 -3.92
N GLU A 72 -27.38 7.82 -3.77
CA GLU A 72 -27.79 8.97 -4.59
C GLU A 72 -27.36 10.33 -4.03
N GLY A 73 -26.81 10.39 -2.80
CA GLY A 73 -26.36 11.61 -2.14
C GLY A 73 -24.97 12.08 -2.60
N ILE A 74 -24.46 13.10 -1.95
CA ILE A 74 -23.11 13.62 -2.17
C ILE A 74 -22.13 12.75 -1.37
N LEU A 75 -21.16 12.13 -2.06
CA LEU A 75 -20.11 11.36 -1.44
C LEU A 75 -18.76 12.08 -1.60
N VAL A 76 -18.06 12.33 -0.49
CA VAL A 76 -16.68 12.78 -0.46
C VAL A 76 -15.85 11.73 0.26
N VAL A 77 -14.87 11.17 -0.44
CA VAL A 77 -14.02 10.10 0.09
C VAL A 77 -12.56 10.52 0.02
N ILE A 78 -11.83 10.29 1.10
CA ILE A 78 -10.36 10.26 1.11
C ILE A 78 -9.96 8.79 1.19
N SER A 79 -9.17 8.31 0.26
CA SER A 79 -8.67 6.93 0.28
C SER A 79 -7.34 6.78 -0.45
N HIS A 80 -6.55 5.83 0.01
CA HIS A 80 -5.33 5.36 -0.63
C HIS A 80 -5.53 4.02 -1.36
N ASP A 81 -6.75 3.54 -1.43
CA ASP A 81 -7.14 2.36 -2.21
C ASP A 81 -7.57 2.78 -3.62
N ARG A 82 -6.68 2.53 -4.61
CA ARG A 82 -6.91 2.89 -6.01
C ARG A 82 -8.13 2.17 -6.59
N HIS A 83 -8.29 0.88 -6.27
CA HIS A 83 -9.42 0.09 -6.76
C HIS A 83 -10.74 0.65 -6.24
N PHE A 84 -10.80 0.98 -4.96
CA PHE A 84 -11.97 1.60 -4.33
C PHE A 84 -12.30 2.95 -4.97
N LEU A 85 -11.30 3.84 -5.16
CA LEU A 85 -11.50 5.13 -5.84
C LEU A 85 -12.03 4.96 -7.27
N ASN A 86 -11.51 3.97 -8.01
CA ASN A 86 -11.96 3.66 -9.36
C ASN A 86 -13.41 3.15 -9.40
N SER A 87 -13.84 2.44 -8.36
CA SER A 87 -15.17 1.83 -8.29
C SER A 87 -16.27 2.84 -7.90
N VAL A 88 -15.97 3.80 -7.00
CA VAL A 88 -17.01 4.65 -6.40
C VAL A 88 -16.97 6.11 -6.84
N CYS A 89 -15.82 6.63 -7.31
CA CYS A 89 -15.65 8.03 -7.61
C CYS A 89 -15.99 8.38 -9.05
N THR A 90 -16.74 9.47 -9.25
CA THR A 90 -17.03 10.08 -10.57
C THR A 90 -16.15 11.29 -10.87
N HIS A 91 -15.48 11.82 -9.85
CA HIS A 91 -14.55 12.95 -9.92
C HIS A 91 -13.43 12.74 -8.90
N ILE A 92 -12.22 13.12 -9.25
CA ILE A 92 -11.07 13.11 -8.33
C ILE A 92 -10.61 14.54 -8.07
N ALA A 93 -10.57 14.93 -6.80
CA ALA A 93 -9.99 16.18 -6.35
C ALA A 93 -8.52 15.95 -5.95
N ASP A 94 -7.60 16.32 -6.82
CA ASP A 94 -6.16 16.15 -6.64
C ASP A 94 -5.58 17.37 -5.91
N ILE A 95 -4.97 17.13 -4.76
CA ILE A 95 -4.31 18.16 -3.95
C ILE A 95 -2.81 18.13 -4.26
N ASP A 96 -2.39 18.90 -5.23
CA ASP A 96 -1.00 18.96 -5.67
C ASP A 96 -0.67 20.39 -6.14
N TYR A 97 0.61 20.74 -6.29
CA TYR A 97 1.09 22.04 -6.76
C TYR A 97 0.55 23.25 -5.97
N ASP A 98 0.32 23.09 -4.66
CA ASP A 98 -0.29 24.09 -3.77
C ASP A 98 -1.71 24.51 -4.20
N THR A 99 -2.44 23.62 -4.85
CA THR A 99 -3.80 23.88 -5.34
C THR A 99 -4.63 22.60 -5.32
N ILE A 100 -5.93 22.75 -5.58
CA ILE A 100 -6.84 21.60 -5.76
C ILE A 100 -7.30 21.63 -7.21
N ILE A 101 -7.08 20.52 -7.92
CA ILE A 101 -7.52 20.35 -9.29
C ILE A 101 -8.53 19.21 -9.31
N VAL A 102 -9.74 19.48 -9.84
CA VAL A 102 -10.78 18.47 -9.96
C VAL A 102 -10.76 17.89 -11.37
N TYR A 103 -10.60 16.58 -11.46
CA TYR A 103 -10.63 15.82 -12.70
C TYR A 103 -11.95 15.06 -12.81
N PRO A 104 -12.66 15.12 -13.95
CA PRO A 104 -13.79 14.24 -14.20
C PRO A 104 -13.29 12.81 -14.46
N GLY A 105 -14.06 11.83 -14.03
CA GLY A 105 -13.71 10.41 -14.13
C GLY A 105 -13.16 9.83 -12.83
N ASN A 106 -12.63 8.64 -12.92
CA ASN A 106 -12.06 7.90 -11.79
C ASN A 106 -10.55 8.22 -11.59
N TYR A 107 -9.90 7.50 -10.69
CA TYR A 107 -8.47 7.71 -10.39
C TYR A 107 -7.57 7.46 -11.62
N ASP A 108 -7.84 6.43 -12.41
CA ASP A 108 -7.06 6.10 -13.60
C ASP A 108 -7.21 7.17 -14.68
N ASP A 109 -8.43 7.68 -14.88
CA ASP A 109 -8.70 8.81 -15.79
C ASP A 109 -7.91 10.06 -15.37
N MET A 110 -7.87 10.37 -14.07
CA MET A 110 -7.06 11.47 -13.54
C MET A 110 -5.58 11.29 -13.85
N VAL A 111 -5.02 10.10 -13.62
CA VAL A 111 -3.60 9.78 -13.91
C VAL A 111 -3.30 9.97 -15.39
N GLU A 112 -4.18 9.50 -16.28
CA GLU A 112 -4.04 9.66 -17.72
C GLU A 112 -4.06 11.14 -18.12
N HIS A 113 -5.01 11.93 -17.61
CA HIS A 113 -5.08 13.36 -17.85
C HIS A 113 -3.82 14.10 -17.38
N LYS A 114 -3.29 13.77 -16.18
CA LYS A 114 -2.02 14.35 -15.68
C LYS A 114 -0.85 14.00 -16.61
N MET A 115 -0.75 12.78 -17.07
CA MET A 115 0.30 12.34 -18.00
C MET A 115 0.22 13.07 -19.34
N GLN A 116 -0.96 13.19 -19.93
CA GLN A 116 -1.17 13.90 -21.19
C GLN A 116 -0.84 15.40 -21.07
N ALA A 117 -1.30 16.04 -20.00
CA ALA A 117 -0.99 17.45 -19.72
C ALA A 117 0.52 17.67 -19.60
N ARG A 118 1.21 16.82 -18.85
CA ARG A 118 2.68 16.87 -18.68
C ARG A 118 3.42 16.68 -20.00
N GLN A 119 3.06 15.67 -20.79
CA GLN A 119 3.65 15.44 -22.11
C GLN A 119 3.44 16.62 -23.06
N SER A 120 2.26 17.25 -23.03
CA SER A 120 1.96 18.45 -23.84
C SER A 120 2.85 19.62 -23.45
N ILE A 121 3.04 19.88 -22.14
CA ILE A 121 3.93 20.95 -21.63
C ILE A 121 5.38 20.64 -22.01
N GLU A 122 5.84 19.40 -21.85
CA GLU A 122 7.21 19.01 -22.21
C GLU A 122 7.47 19.16 -23.72
N ALA A 123 6.52 18.77 -24.57
CA ALA A 123 6.61 18.95 -26.02
C ALA A 123 6.66 20.44 -26.39
N ALA A 124 5.76 21.27 -25.83
CA ALA A 124 5.75 22.70 -26.05
C ALA A 124 7.05 23.38 -25.57
N ASN A 125 7.59 22.97 -24.42
CA ASN A 125 8.85 23.47 -23.89
C ASN A 125 10.05 23.07 -24.79
N LYS A 126 10.05 21.85 -25.32
CA LYS A 126 11.08 21.37 -26.27
C LYS A 126 11.07 22.21 -27.55
N ASP A 127 9.92 22.55 -28.07
CA ASP A 127 9.80 23.38 -29.28
C ASP A 127 10.17 24.86 -28.99
N LYS A 128 9.76 25.39 -27.82
CA LYS A 128 10.23 26.71 -27.37
C LYS A 128 11.75 26.75 -27.21
N ALA A 129 12.34 25.70 -26.63
CA ALA A 129 13.81 25.60 -26.46
C ALA A 129 14.56 25.56 -27.79
N LYS A 130 14.07 24.81 -28.80
CA LYS A 130 14.63 24.81 -30.16
C LYS A 130 14.60 26.18 -30.78
N LYS A 131 13.45 26.87 -30.65
CA LYS A 131 13.29 28.22 -31.22
C LYS A 131 14.17 29.26 -30.52
N ILE A 132 14.32 29.14 -29.18
CA ILE A 132 15.25 30.00 -28.42
C ILE A 132 16.69 29.75 -28.88
N ALA A 133 17.13 28.52 -29.08
CA ALA A 133 18.47 28.19 -29.56
C ALA A 133 18.76 28.79 -30.94
N GLN A 134 17.81 28.72 -31.88
CA GLN A 134 17.92 29.37 -33.20
C GLN A 134 18.03 30.90 -33.10
N LEU A 135 17.23 31.48 -32.21
CA LEU A 135 17.30 32.93 -31.98
C LEU A 135 18.61 33.35 -31.30
N GLN A 136 19.13 32.53 -30.37
CA GLN A 136 20.43 32.78 -29.74
C GLN A 136 21.57 32.70 -30.74
N GLU A 137 21.59 31.74 -31.64
CA GLU A 137 22.58 31.64 -32.71
C GLU A 137 22.55 32.87 -33.62
N PHE A 138 21.34 33.32 -33.98
CA PHE A 138 21.19 34.57 -34.76
C PHE A 138 21.75 35.77 -34.00
N VAL A 139 21.37 35.95 -32.72
CA VAL A 139 21.85 37.04 -31.87
C VAL A 139 23.38 37.00 -31.73
N GLN A 140 23.98 35.83 -31.50
CA GLN A 140 25.45 35.71 -31.41
C GLN A 140 26.16 36.06 -32.73
N ARG A 141 25.62 35.60 -33.86
CA ARG A 141 26.21 35.85 -35.20
C ARG A 141 26.19 37.32 -35.61
N PHE A 142 25.19 38.06 -35.17
CA PHE A 142 24.95 39.46 -35.59
C PHE A 142 25.09 40.50 -34.46
N ALA A 143 25.59 40.08 -33.26
CA ALA A 143 25.70 40.96 -32.09
C ALA A 143 26.59 42.19 -32.29
N ALA A 144 27.64 42.11 -33.19
CA ALA A 144 28.63 43.16 -33.43
C ALA A 144 28.39 43.95 -34.74
N GLY A 145 27.21 43.85 -35.38
CA GLY A 145 26.99 44.39 -36.72
C GLY A 145 25.88 45.44 -36.81
N GLN A 146 25.65 45.99 -38.05
CA GLN A 146 24.66 46.99 -38.37
C GLN A 146 23.18 46.62 -38.18
N ARG A 147 22.87 45.40 -37.63
CA ARG A 147 21.51 44.90 -37.44
C ARG A 147 21.02 45.01 -35.98
N SER A 148 21.40 46.05 -35.27
CA SER A 148 21.08 46.23 -33.83
C SER A 148 19.59 46.18 -33.52
N SER A 149 18.71 46.73 -34.36
CA SER A 149 17.24 46.68 -34.18
C SER A 149 16.68 45.27 -34.32
N GLN A 150 17.20 44.45 -35.26
CA GLN A 150 16.79 43.07 -35.43
C GLN A 150 17.28 42.18 -34.27
N VAL A 151 18.48 42.40 -33.78
CA VAL A 151 19.03 41.73 -32.60
C VAL A 151 18.18 42.03 -31.35
N GLN A 152 17.79 43.30 -31.13
CA GLN A 152 16.91 43.68 -30.04
C GLN A 152 15.52 43.04 -30.17
N SER A 153 14.94 43.01 -31.36
CA SER A 153 13.65 42.34 -31.61
C SER A 153 13.71 40.87 -31.27
N ARG A 154 14.79 40.17 -31.71
CA ARG A 154 14.99 38.73 -31.40
C ARG A 154 15.22 38.43 -29.92
N ARG A 155 15.92 39.33 -29.20
CA ARG A 155 16.06 39.25 -27.73
C ARG A 155 14.71 39.40 -27.03
N LYS A 156 13.83 40.30 -27.47
CA LYS A 156 12.46 40.42 -26.93
C LYS A 156 11.61 39.20 -27.23
N GLU A 157 11.75 38.62 -28.43
CA GLU A 157 11.07 37.35 -28.79
C GLU A 157 11.53 36.20 -27.92
N MET A 158 12.84 36.05 -27.66
CA MET A 158 13.38 35.05 -26.73
C MET A 158 12.82 35.21 -25.32
N ALA A 159 12.72 36.44 -24.80
CA ALA A 159 12.15 36.66 -23.46
C ALA A 159 10.66 36.31 -23.39
N ARG A 160 9.90 36.45 -24.49
CA ARG A 160 8.50 36.01 -24.57
C ARG A 160 8.33 34.49 -24.71
N LEU A 161 9.33 33.82 -25.25
CA LEU A 161 9.35 32.36 -25.45
C LEU A 161 9.85 31.59 -24.23
N ALA A 162 10.05 32.27 -23.08
CA ALA A 162 10.52 31.59 -21.88
C ALA A 162 9.74 30.29 -21.65
N PRO A 163 10.41 29.16 -21.42
CA PRO A 163 9.76 27.88 -21.14
C PRO A 163 8.83 28.03 -19.94
N GLU A 164 7.68 27.42 -20.02
CA GLU A 164 6.78 27.35 -18.90
C GLU A 164 7.46 26.54 -17.79
N GLN A 165 7.61 27.12 -16.62
CA GLN A 165 8.17 26.37 -15.49
C GLN A 165 7.17 25.31 -15.09
N MET A 166 7.53 24.05 -15.26
CA MET A 166 6.76 22.95 -14.67
C MET A 166 6.83 23.10 -13.16
N LYS A 167 5.67 23.31 -12.54
CA LYS A 167 5.57 23.25 -11.09
C LYS A 167 6.08 21.88 -10.63
N ARG A 168 6.86 21.84 -9.57
CA ARG A 168 7.24 20.58 -8.95
C ARG A 168 6.06 20.05 -8.18
N SER A 169 5.75 18.78 -8.38
CA SER A 169 4.75 18.10 -7.57
C SER A 169 5.19 18.07 -6.11
N ASN A 170 4.25 18.30 -5.20
CA ASN A 170 4.45 18.13 -3.76
C ASN A 170 4.42 16.66 -3.37
N ILE A 171 3.86 15.82 -4.23
CA ILE A 171 3.77 14.37 -4.05
C ILE A 171 5.17 13.77 -4.25
N GLN A 172 5.67 13.08 -3.23
CA GLN A 172 6.98 12.44 -3.25
C GLN A 172 6.80 10.93 -3.12
N ARG A 173 7.49 10.19 -3.97
CA ARG A 173 7.49 8.72 -3.94
C ARG A 173 8.74 8.24 -3.20
N PRO A 174 8.62 7.39 -2.16
CA PRO A 174 9.77 6.77 -1.53
C PRO A 174 10.44 5.79 -2.49
N PHE A 175 11.74 5.59 -2.33
CA PHE A 175 12.50 4.60 -3.10
C PHE A 175 12.64 3.33 -2.27
N ILE A 176 11.83 2.32 -2.58
CA ILE A 176 11.83 1.02 -1.90
C ILE A 176 12.46 -0.01 -2.83
N ARG A 177 13.56 -0.61 -2.38
CA ARG A 177 14.22 -1.71 -3.07
C ARG A 177 14.81 -2.67 -2.07
N PHE A 178 14.31 -3.90 -2.08
CA PHE A 178 14.83 -4.96 -1.22
C PHE A 178 15.96 -5.70 -1.91
N GLU A 179 16.99 -5.99 -1.15
CA GLU A 179 18.15 -6.79 -1.57
C GLU A 179 18.33 -7.95 -0.59
N GLN A 180 19.01 -9.00 -1.02
CA GLN A 180 19.43 -10.10 -0.17
C GLN A 180 20.96 -10.19 -0.15
N GLU A 181 21.54 -10.34 1.04
CA GLU A 181 22.99 -10.53 1.16
C GLU A 181 23.43 -11.88 0.59
N LYS A 182 22.68 -12.92 0.96
CA LYS A 182 22.87 -14.28 0.47
C LYS A 182 21.52 -14.86 0.07
N PRO A 183 21.43 -15.52 -1.10
CA PRO A 183 20.20 -16.18 -1.49
C PRO A 183 19.94 -17.37 -0.57
N SER A 184 18.66 -17.62 -0.23
CA SER A 184 18.22 -18.87 0.35
C SER A 184 18.52 -20.05 -0.58
N GLY A 185 18.55 -21.28 -0.06
CA GLY A 185 18.58 -22.48 -0.88
C GLY A 185 17.38 -22.57 -1.83
N ARG A 186 17.33 -23.62 -2.67
CA ARG A 186 16.19 -23.84 -3.57
C ARG A 186 14.88 -24.03 -2.81
N GLU A 187 14.93 -24.88 -1.78
CA GLU A 187 13.82 -25.05 -0.82
C GLU A 187 13.99 -24.03 0.29
N VAL A 188 12.91 -23.36 0.67
CA VAL A 188 12.93 -22.28 1.67
C VAL A 188 12.23 -22.73 2.94
N LEU A 189 11.03 -23.27 2.82
CA LEU A 189 10.16 -23.64 3.92
C LEU A 189 9.42 -24.93 3.61
N GLN A 190 9.36 -25.85 4.58
CA GLN A 190 8.51 -27.01 4.55
C GLN A 190 7.58 -27.01 5.77
N VAL A 191 6.28 -27.14 5.53
CA VAL A 191 5.24 -27.23 6.56
C VAL A 191 4.49 -28.53 6.39
N LYS A 192 4.32 -29.30 7.50
CA LYS A 192 3.61 -30.57 7.49
C LYS A 192 2.57 -30.61 8.60
N ASN A 193 1.32 -30.92 8.22
CA ASN A 193 0.17 -31.17 9.10
C ASN A 193 -0.02 -30.06 10.16
N LEU A 194 0.23 -28.81 9.78
CA LEU A 194 0.15 -27.67 10.69
C LEU A 194 -1.29 -27.43 11.10
N THR A 195 -1.54 -27.44 12.41
CA THR A 195 -2.86 -27.20 12.98
C THR A 195 -2.76 -26.20 14.11
N LYS A 196 -3.70 -25.24 14.14
CA LYS A 196 -3.83 -24.27 15.22
C LYS A 196 -5.28 -23.96 15.54
N SER A 197 -5.57 -23.90 16.83
CA SER A 197 -6.87 -23.51 17.39
C SER A 197 -6.69 -22.56 18.56
N PHE A 198 -7.73 -21.77 18.84
CA PHE A 198 -7.85 -20.95 20.04
C PHE A 198 -9.25 -21.12 20.62
N ASP A 199 -9.35 -21.35 21.92
CA ASP A 199 -10.62 -21.48 22.67
C ASP A 199 -11.61 -22.43 22.01
N GLY A 200 -11.12 -23.53 21.44
CA GLY A 200 -11.92 -24.53 20.75
C GLY A 200 -12.30 -24.18 19.30
N LYS A 201 -11.98 -22.98 18.81
CA LYS A 201 -12.17 -22.60 17.40
C LYS A 201 -10.91 -22.96 16.61
N VAL A 202 -11.04 -23.87 15.63
CA VAL A 202 -9.96 -24.25 14.73
C VAL A 202 -9.77 -23.14 13.70
N LEU A 203 -8.55 -22.58 13.61
CA LEU A 203 -8.19 -21.58 12.61
C LEU A 203 -7.75 -22.23 11.31
N PHE A 204 -6.87 -23.23 11.40
CA PHE A 204 -6.45 -24.06 10.27
C PHE A 204 -6.05 -25.44 10.77
N LYS A 205 -6.27 -26.44 9.93
CA LYS A 205 -6.06 -27.85 10.26
C LYS A 205 -5.35 -28.57 9.13
N ASP A 206 -4.39 -29.43 9.50
CA ASP A 206 -3.64 -30.33 8.60
C ASP A 206 -3.05 -29.59 7.37
N PHE A 207 -2.64 -28.34 7.56
CA PHE A 207 -2.08 -27.53 6.49
C PHE A 207 -0.67 -28.00 6.11
N ASN A 208 -0.45 -28.16 4.82
CA ASN A 208 0.82 -28.60 4.24
C ASN A 208 1.22 -27.66 3.12
N ILE A 209 2.49 -27.24 3.11
CA ILE A 209 3.04 -26.45 2.01
C ILE A 209 4.56 -26.63 1.94
N ASP A 210 5.08 -26.74 0.73
CA ASP A 210 6.49 -26.65 0.42
C ASP A 210 6.73 -25.40 -0.42
N LEU A 211 7.68 -24.56 -0.02
CA LEU A 211 7.98 -23.30 -0.68
C LEU A 211 9.38 -23.28 -1.27
N LEU A 212 9.45 -22.76 -2.49
CA LEU A 212 10.68 -22.57 -3.23
C LEU A 212 11.11 -21.10 -3.18
N ARG A 213 12.40 -20.88 -3.41
CA ARG A 213 12.97 -19.53 -3.51
C ARG A 213 12.30 -18.75 -4.63
N GLY A 214 11.97 -17.49 -4.34
CA GLY A 214 11.41 -16.56 -5.31
C GLY A 214 9.87 -16.57 -5.38
N GLU A 215 9.20 -17.51 -4.68
CA GLU A 215 7.74 -17.48 -4.61
C GLU A 215 7.26 -16.26 -3.81
N LYS A 216 6.19 -15.64 -4.30
CA LYS A 216 5.51 -14.49 -3.69
C LYS A 216 4.13 -14.94 -3.25
N ILE A 217 3.94 -15.10 -1.96
CA ILE A 217 2.76 -15.69 -1.37
C ILE A 217 1.89 -14.58 -0.77
N ALA A 218 0.70 -14.37 -1.33
CA ALA A 218 -0.31 -13.56 -0.67
C ALA A 218 -1.22 -14.43 0.19
N ILE A 219 -1.50 -13.98 1.41
CA ILE A 219 -2.40 -14.63 2.37
C ILE A 219 -3.64 -13.76 2.47
N ILE A 220 -4.79 -14.31 2.05
CA ILE A 220 -6.06 -13.59 1.97
C ILE A 220 -7.15 -14.29 2.79
N GLY A 221 -8.16 -13.53 3.20
CA GLY A 221 -9.31 -14.02 3.97
C GLY A 221 -9.89 -12.96 4.88
N SER A 222 -11.05 -13.22 5.46
CA SER A 222 -11.77 -12.30 6.35
C SER A 222 -10.93 -11.90 7.57
N ASN A 223 -11.29 -10.80 8.21
CA ASN A 223 -10.62 -10.38 9.44
C ASN A 223 -10.88 -11.38 10.59
N GLY A 224 -9.86 -11.58 11.43
CA GLY A 224 -9.95 -12.51 12.56
C GLY A 224 -9.94 -14.01 12.19
N VAL A 225 -9.72 -14.36 10.92
CA VAL A 225 -9.70 -15.77 10.47
C VAL A 225 -8.39 -16.49 10.83
N GLY A 226 -7.34 -15.76 11.19
CA GLY A 226 -6.06 -16.34 11.62
C GLY A 226 -4.88 -16.09 10.70
N LYS A 227 -4.91 -15.09 9.81
CA LYS A 227 -3.82 -14.74 8.89
C LYS A 227 -2.51 -14.44 9.63
N THR A 228 -2.52 -13.47 10.56
CA THR A 228 -1.38 -13.14 11.44
C THR A 228 -0.95 -14.35 12.29
N THR A 229 -1.91 -15.14 12.76
CA THR A 229 -1.60 -16.36 13.52
C THR A 229 -0.82 -17.37 12.67
N LEU A 230 -1.20 -17.55 11.41
CA LEU A 230 -0.47 -18.40 10.48
C LEU A 230 0.96 -17.89 10.29
N LEU A 231 1.15 -16.58 10.02
CA LEU A 231 2.49 -15.99 9.90
C LEU A 231 3.34 -16.24 11.15
N ARG A 232 2.80 -16.00 12.35
CA ARG A 232 3.53 -16.24 13.62
C ARG A 232 3.88 -17.72 13.82
N CYS A 233 3.00 -18.65 13.43
CA CYS A 233 3.32 -20.08 13.44
C CYS A 233 4.44 -20.42 12.44
N LEU A 234 4.39 -19.86 11.22
CA LEU A 234 5.43 -20.05 10.21
C LEU A 234 6.78 -19.50 10.69
N MET A 235 6.81 -18.36 11.36
CA MET A 235 8.03 -17.75 11.92
C MET A 235 8.52 -18.45 13.21
N ASN A 236 7.83 -19.50 13.70
CA ASN A 236 8.09 -20.16 14.98
C ASN A 236 7.98 -19.23 16.21
N GLU A 237 7.28 -18.09 16.09
CA GLU A 237 6.97 -17.20 17.21
C GLU A 237 5.78 -17.70 18.04
N LEU A 238 4.89 -18.46 17.42
CA LEU A 238 3.75 -19.09 18.06
C LEU A 238 3.79 -20.61 17.83
N ALA A 239 3.78 -21.38 18.90
CA ALA A 239 3.76 -22.83 18.80
C ALA A 239 2.41 -23.31 18.18
N PRO A 240 2.44 -24.16 17.15
CA PRO A 240 1.24 -24.82 16.65
C PRO A 240 0.74 -25.90 17.64
N ASP A 241 -0.52 -26.30 17.51
CA ASP A 241 -1.09 -27.39 18.33
C ASP A 241 -0.55 -28.75 17.86
N SER A 242 -0.32 -28.89 16.54
CA SER A 242 0.34 -30.04 15.93
C SER A 242 0.98 -29.66 14.60
N GLY A 243 1.82 -30.54 14.08
CA GLY A 243 2.56 -30.36 12.84
C GLY A 243 3.96 -29.82 13.04
N THR A 244 4.65 -29.56 11.94
CA THR A 244 6.03 -29.06 11.93
C THR A 244 6.23 -27.98 10.90
N VAL A 245 7.01 -26.96 11.28
CA VAL A 245 7.47 -25.89 10.40
C VAL A 245 9.00 -25.96 10.34
N LYS A 246 9.55 -26.14 9.17
CA LYS A 246 11.00 -26.30 8.99
C LYS A 246 11.51 -25.32 7.93
N TRP A 247 12.27 -24.33 8.37
CA TRP A 247 13.04 -23.45 7.51
C TRP A 247 14.39 -24.06 7.17
N THR A 248 14.94 -23.74 6.02
CA THR A 248 16.34 -24.04 5.71
C THR A 248 17.26 -23.07 6.44
N ASP A 249 18.47 -23.47 6.78
CA ASP A 249 19.42 -22.66 7.59
C ASP A 249 19.73 -21.30 6.95
N ALA A 250 19.69 -21.21 5.63
CA ALA A 250 19.92 -19.97 4.89
C ALA A 250 18.68 -19.07 4.75
N ALA A 251 17.51 -19.51 5.18
CA ALA A 251 16.26 -18.77 5.02
C ALA A 251 15.96 -17.93 6.27
N THR A 252 16.74 -16.87 6.47
CA THR A 252 16.43 -15.84 7.47
C THR A 252 15.37 -14.87 6.93
N TRP A 253 14.57 -14.27 7.81
CA TRP A 253 13.48 -13.39 7.42
C TRP A 253 13.52 -12.03 8.10
N SER A 254 12.96 -11.03 7.42
CA SER A 254 12.58 -9.74 7.98
C SER A 254 11.08 -9.68 8.13
N TYR A 255 10.60 -9.18 9.26
CA TYR A 255 9.17 -9.09 9.56
C TYR A 255 8.68 -7.65 9.69
N TYR A 256 7.60 -7.34 8.99
CA TYR A 256 6.81 -6.13 9.10
C TYR A 256 5.51 -6.47 9.84
N PRO A 257 5.32 -6.06 11.10
CA PRO A 257 4.12 -6.35 11.88
C PRO A 257 2.96 -5.45 11.49
N GLN A 258 1.75 -5.90 11.75
CA GLN A 258 0.52 -5.14 11.55
C GLN A 258 0.50 -3.87 12.42
N ASP A 259 0.92 -3.96 13.68
CA ASP A 259 1.08 -2.80 14.56
C ASP A 259 2.57 -2.43 14.68
N TYR A 260 2.91 -1.22 14.25
CA TYR A 260 4.29 -0.73 14.32
C TYR A 260 4.78 -0.53 15.76
N HIS A 261 3.89 -0.34 16.74
CA HIS A 261 4.25 -0.25 18.14
C HIS A 261 4.90 -1.53 18.67
N ASP A 262 4.60 -2.68 18.09
CA ASP A 262 5.24 -3.95 18.44
C ASP A 262 6.73 -4.00 18.06
N ALA A 263 7.14 -3.19 17.09
CA ALA A 263 8.50 -3.23 16.53
C ALA A 263 9.32 -1.97 16.79
N ILE A 264 8.70 -0.80 16.88
CA ILE A 264 9.37 0.46 17.09
C ILE A 264 9.36 0.82 18.58
N THR A 265 10.53 0.69 19.23
CA THR A 265 10.66 1.03 20.63
C THR A 265 10.73 2.56 20.82
N PRO A 266 10.00 3.13 21.81
CA PRO A 266 10.07 4.55 22.11
C PRO A 266 11.42 4.95 22.76
N GLY A 267 11.73 6.25 22.78
CA GLY A 267 12.87 6.81 23.51
C GLY A 267 14.15 6.98 22.69
N SER A 268 14.07 6.88 21.36
CA SER A 268 15.20 7.16 20.46
C SER A 268 14.74 7.98 19.25
N THR A 269 15.68 8.60 18.53
CA THR A 269 15.36 9.21 17.25
C THR A 269 15.15 8.14 16.16
N ALA A 270 14.43 8.46 15.08
CA ALA A 270 14.29 7.55 13.96
C ALA A 270 15.66 7.10 13.40
N LEU A 271 16.62 8.03 13.36
CA LEU A 271 17.99 7.73 12.94
C LEU A 271 18.66 6.75 13.90
N ASP A 272 18.65 7.02 15.20
CA ASP A 272 19.33 6.18 16.21
C ASP A 272 18.68 4.80 16.29
N TRP A 273 17.34 4.74 16.15
CA TRP A 273 16.61 3.47 16.10
C TRP A 273 17.03 2.63 14.89
N LEU A 274 17.12 3.23 13.71
CA LEU A 274 17.50 2.51 12.50
C LEU A 274 18.99 2.10 12.54
N MET A 275 19.84 2.89 13.18
CA MET A 275 21.28 2.58 13.34
C MET A 275 21.54 1.30 14.16
N GLN A 276 20.61 0.87 15.03
CA GLN A 276 20.74 -0.39 15.79
C GLN A 276 20.81 -1.63 14.89
N TYR A 277 20.30 -1.53 13.65
CA TYR A 277 20.28 -2.62 12.65
C TYR A 277 21.45 -2.54 11.66
N MET A 278 22.36 -1.58 11.86
CA MET A 278 23.51 -1.38 11.01
C MET A 278 24.62 -2.38 11.39
N VAL A 279 25.07 -3.20 10.44
CA VAL A 279 26.10 -4.20 10.71
C VAL A 279 27.50 -3.66 10.40
N ASP A 280 27.74 -2.97 9.28
CA ASP A 280 29.09 -2.48 8.88
C ASP A 280 29.06 -1.18 8.04
N GLU A 281 27.90 -0.62 7.79
CA GLU A 281 27.71 0.55 6.91
C GLU A 281 27.69 1.83 7.74
N GLY A 282 28.49 2.84 7.39
CA GLY A 282 28.63 4.07 8.19
C GLY A 282 27.34 4.89 8.29
N HIS A 283 27.28 5.80 9.29
CA HIS A 283 26.15 6.71 9.55
C HIS A 283 25.58 7.41 8.32
N GLN A 284 26.42 7.67 7.30
CA GLN A 284 26.00 8.34 6.07
C GLN A 284 25.09 7.45 5.22
N HIS A 285 25.29 6.13 5.26
CA HIS A 285 24.43 5.16 4.54
C HIS A 285 23.01 5.16 5.14
N VAL A 286 22.90 5.12 6.48
CA VAL A 286 21.59 5.13 7.18
C VAL A 286 20.84 6.44 6.90
N ARG A 287 21.53 7.59 6.93
CA ARG A 287 20.91 8.88 6.55
C ARG A 287 20.47 8.90 5.10
N GLY A 288 21.27 8.33 4.18
CA GLY A 288 20.92 8.20 2.78
C GLY A 288 19.67 7.32 2.58
N LEU A 289 19.55 6.23 3.33
CA LEU A 289 18.37 5.36 3.31
C LEU A 289 17.13 6.07 3.85
N LEU A 290 17.25 6.76 4.99
CA LEU A 290 16.15 7.58 5.53
C LEU A 290 15.70 8.65 4.53
N GLY A 291 16.65 9.32 3.83
CA GLY A 291 16.32 10.26 2.76
C GLY A 291 15.55 9.62 1.61
N LYS A 292 15.90 8.38 1.19
CA LYS A 292 15.13 7.60 0.21
C LYS A 292 13.72 7.28 0.69
N MET A 293 13.53 7.14 2.00
CA MET A 293 12.24 6.92 2.66
C MET A 293 11.52 8.21 3.05
N LEU A 294 11.93 9.34 2.48
CA LEU A 294 11.34 10.67 2.64
C LEU A 294 11.48 11.26 4.07
N PHE A 295 12.44 10.82 4.85
CA PHE A 295 12.85 11.50 6.06
C PHE A 295 13.87 12.57 5.71
N SER A 296 13.41 13.82 5.58
CA SER A 296 14.26 14.97 5.23
C SER A 296 14.80 15.66 6.45
N GLY A 297 16.07 16.09 6.43
CA GLY A 297 16.66 16.98 7.41
C GLY A 297 16.34 16.62 8.87
N GLU A 298 15.46 17.41 9.49
CA GLU A 298 15.05 17.27 10.89
C GLU A 298 14.13 16.06 11.14
N ASP A 299 13.43 15.55 10.12
CA ASP A 299 12.51 14.42 10.29
C ASP A 299 13.24 13.16 10.75
N SER A 300 14.49 12.97 10.34
CA SER A 300 15.32 11.85 10.80
C SER A 300 15.63 11.91 12.30
N LEU A 301 15.50 13.08 12.92
CA LEU A 301 15.74 13.32 14.34
C LEU A 301 14.44 13.32 15.17
N LYS A 302 13.28 13.08 14.56
CA LYS A 302 12.02 12.90 15.29
C LYS A 302 12.14 11.73 16.26
N GLN A 303 11.59 11.90 17.44
CA GLN A 303 11.46 10.81 18.42
C GLN A 303 10.49 9.75 17.88
N THR A 304 10.82 8.48 18.10
CA THR A 304 10.03 7.35 17.58
C THR A 304 8.58 7.36 18.03
N GLU A 305 8.27 7.86 19.21
CA GLU A 305 6.92 8.04 19.74
C GLU A 305 6.11 9.15 19.06
N ASN A 306 6.77 10.05 18.33
CA ASN A 306 6.14 11.20 17.67
C ASN A 306 6.02 11.00 16.14
N LEU A 307 6.33 9.81 15.64
CA LEU A 307 6.17 9.47 14.23
C LEU A 307 4.69 9.34 13.88
N SER A 308 4.30 9.88 12.73
CA SER A 308 3.00 9.55 12.14
C SER A 308 2.98 8.08 11.70
N GLY A 309 1.78 7.49 11.52
CA GLY A 309 1.66 6.11 11.05
C GLY A 309 2.42 5.86 9.75
N GLY A 310 2.34 6.78 8.78
CA GLY A 310 3.09 6.68 7.53
C GLY A 310 4.61 6.80 7.69
N GLU A 311 5.09 7.64 8.62
CA GLU A 311 6.52 7.72 8.94
C GLU A 311 7.00 6.43 9.61
N ALA A 312 6.24 5.90 10.57
CA ALA A 312 6.56 4.64 11.23
C ALA A 312 6.60 3.48 10.23
N ALA A 313 5.61 3.38 9.32
CA ALA A 313 5.57 2.41 8.26
C ALA A 313 6.83 2.47 7.36
N ARG A 314 7.20 3.67 6.90
CA ARG A 314 8.41 3.87 6.09
C ARG A 314 9.69 3.54 6.86
N LEU A 315 9.75 3.83 8.17
CA LEU A 315 10.89 3.46 9.02
C LEU A 315 11.06 1.93 9.13
N LEU A 316 9.95 1.19 9.28
CA LEU A 316 9.97 -0.28 9.28
C LEU A 316 10.44 -0.85 7.96
N LEU A 317 9.99 -0.29 6.83
CA LEU A 317 10.47 -0.69 5.50
C LEU A 317 11.96 -0.41 5.33
N ALA A 318 12.46 0.73 5.83
CA ALA A 318 13.89 1.03 5.85
C ALA A 318 14.70 -0.01 6.63
N ARG A 319 14.21 -0.45 7.80
CA ARG A 319 14.81 -1.54 8.58
C ARG A 319 14.89 -2.83 7.76
N MET A 320 13.81 -3.23 7.10
CA MET A 320 13.79 -4.44 6.28
C MET A 320 14.79 -4.35 5.11
N MET A 321 14.94 -3.18 4.49
CA MET A 321 15.93 -2.96 3.43
C MET A 321 17.37 -3.10 3.95
N MET A 322 17.64 -2.68 5.20
CA MET A 322 18.96 -2.82 5.81
C MET A 322 19.30 -4.26 6.19
N GLN A 323 18.31 -5.04 6.61
CA GLN A 323 18.52 -6.42 7.08
C GLN A 323 18.95 -7.37 5.96
N LYS A 324 18.65 -7.06 4.70
CA LYS A 324 19.03 -7.82 3.49
C LYS A 324 18.74 -9.33 3.59
N ASN A 325 17.68 -9.71 4.27
CA ASN A 325 17.27 -11.10 4.43
C ASN A 325 16.66 -11.66 3.14
N PRO A 326 16.84 -12.97 2.84
CA PRO A 326 16.29 -13.60 1.64
C PRO A 326 14.78 -13.86 1.71
N VAL A 327 14.14 -13.68 2.86
CA VAL A 327 12.70 -13.83 3.05
C VAL A 327 12.13 -12.55 3.66
N LEU A 328 11.04 -12.06 3.08
CA LEU A 328 10.27 -10.92 3.61
C LEU A 328 8.91 -11.42 4.05
N VAL A 329 8.50 -11.06 5.26
CA VAL A 329 7.18 -11.38 5.83
C VAL A 329 6.53 -10.05 6.19
N LEU A 330 5.38 -9.75 5.57
CA LEU A 330 4.68 -8.50 5.76
C LEU A 330 3.22 -8.75 6.16
N ASP A 331 2.80 -8.15 7.25
CA ASP A 331 1.43 -8.24 7.77
C ASP A 331 0.75 -6.89 7.65
N GLU A 332 -0.19 -6.75 6.69
CA GLU A 332 -0.93 -5.52 6.34
C GLU A 332 -0.01 -4.29 6.13
N PRO A 333 1.00 -4.37 5.25
CA PRO A 333 2.01 -3.32 5.11
C PRO A 333 1.48 -2.03 4.45
N THR A 334 0.32 -2.07 3.82
CA THR A 334 -0.30 -0.92 3.14
C THR A 334 -1.02 0.01 4.09
N ASN A 335 -1.36 -0.44 5.29
CA ASN A 335 -1.94 0.41 6.31
C ASN A 335 -1.02 1.60 6.59
N HIS A 336 -1.57 2.81 6.57
CA HIS A 336 -0.87 4.07 6.77
C HIS A 336 0.11 4.51 5.66
N LEU A 337 0.21 3.79 4.54
CA LEU A 337 0.98 4.22 3.38
C LEU A 337 0.09 4.99 2.39
N ASP A 338 0.64 6.06 1.81
CA ASP A 338 0.00 6.74 0.68
C ASP A 338 0.14 5.93 -0.62
N LEU A 339 -0.63 6.30 -1.65
CA LEU A 339 -0.67 5.60 -2.95
C LEU A 339 0.72 5.44 -3.58
N GLU A 340 1.57 6.44 -3.46
CA GLU A 340 2.93 6.44 -4.00
C GLU A 340 3.83 5.45 -3.24
N ALA A 341 3.68 5.38 -1.92
CA ALA A 341 4.43 4.42 -1.11
C ALA A 341 3.94 2.99 -1.33
N VAL A 342 2.63 2.76 -1.47
CA VAL A 342 2.06 1.44 -1.83
C VAL A 342 2.59 1.00 -3.19
N SER A 343 2.55 1.86 -4.21
CA SER A 343 3.10 1.58 -5.54
C SER A 343 4.62 1.28 -5.48
N ALA A 344 5.37 2.04 -4.68
CA ALA A 344 6.80 1.81 -4.50
C ALA A 344 7.08 0.47 -3.78
N LEU A 345 6.25 0.11 -2.80
CA LEU A 345 6.34 -1.17 -2.10
C LEU A 345 6.04 -2.34 -3.04
N ALA A 346 4.98 -2.25 -3.84
CA ALA A 346 4.62 -3.27 -4.84
C ALA A 346 5.76 -3.51 -5.82
N GLU A 347 6.36 -2.45 -6.39
CA GLU A 347 7.53 -2.55 -7.26
C GLU A 347 8.73 -3.17 -6.54
N GLY A 348 9.00 -2.76 -5.29
CA GLY A 348 10.10 -3.30 -4.48
C GLY A 348 9.93 -4.79 -4.19
N LEU A 349 8.71 -5.26 -3.90
CA LEU A 349 8.40 -6.66 -3.61
C LEU A 349 8.38 -7.52 -4.89
N SER A 350 7.79 -7.03 -5.99
CA SER A 350 7.74 -7.77 -7.26
C SER A 350 9.12 -8.01 -7.84
N THR A 351 10.02 -7.02 -7.75
CA THR A 351 11.40 -7.11 -8.24
C THR A 351 12.36 -7.82 -7.29
N PHE A 352 11.97 -8.06 -6.05
CA PHE A 352 12.82 -8.75 -5.06
C PHE A 352 13.07 -10.20 -5.47
N PRO A 353 14.35 -10.67 -5.53
CA PRO A 353 14.66 -12.03 -5.98
C PRO A 353 14.41 -13.12 -4.94
N GLY A 354 14.14 -12.75 -3.68
CA GLY A 354 13.85 -13.68 -2.58
C GLY A 354 12.37 -14.04 -2.47
N THR A 355 12.02 -14.71 -1.39
CA THR A 355 10.64 -15.16 -1.09
C THR A 355 9.89 -14.11 -0.29
N VAL A 356 8.62 -13.91 -0.58
CA VAL A 356 7.76 -12.94 0.11
C VAL A 356 6.50 -13.63 0.62
N PHE A 357 6.15 -13.34 1.87
CA PHE A 357 4.82 -13.53 2.41
C PHE A 357 4.19 -12.17 2.65
N VAL A 358 3.02 -11.95 2.12
CA VAL A 358 2.26 -10.73 2.36
C VAL A 358 0.82 -11.05 2.74
N VAL A 359 0.39 -10.55 3.89
CA VAL A 359 -1.02 -10.44 4.24
C VAL A 359 -1.45 -9.05 3.84
N SER A 360 -2.46 -8.93 3.00
CA SER A 360 -3.01 -7.62 2.63
C SER A 360 -4.46 -7.74 2.17
N HIS A 361 -5.19 -6.64 2.32
CA HIS A 361 -6.49 -6.39 1.73
C HIS A 361 -6.41 -5.44 0.52
N ASP A 362 -5.22 -4.96 0.20
CA ASP A 362 -4.96 -4.14 -0.97
C ASP A 362 -4.85 -5.02 -2.23
N ARG A 363 -5.84 -4.88 -3.11
CA ARG A 363 -5.95 -5.70 -4.33
C ARG A 363 -4.82 -5.42 -5.31
N ASP A 364 -4.42 -4.15 -5.45
CA ASP A 364 -3.34 -3.75 -6.36
C ASP A 364 -2.01 -4.35 -5.90
N LEU A 365 -1.70 -4.26 -4.59
CA LEU A 365 -0.50 -4.89 -4.04
C LEU A 365 -0.49 -6.41 -4.27
N ILE A 366 -1.62 -7.09 -4.01
CA ILE A 366 -1.72 -8.54 -4.21
C ILE A 366 -1.54 -8.89 -5.69
N SER A 367 -2.20 -8.19 -6.61
CA SER A 367 -2.13 -8.42 -8.06
C SER A 367 -0.72 -8.20 -8.61
N ASP A 368 -0.04 -7.14 -8.17
CA ASP A 368 1.30 -6.78 -8.66
C ASP A 368 2.40 -7.72 -8.13
N VAL A 369 2.18 -8.34 -6.96
CA VAL A 369 3.23 -9.09 -6.25
C VAL A 369 3.01 -10.59 -6.29
N ALA A 370 1.77 -11.08 -6.05
CA ALA A 370 1.54 -12.48 -5.75
C ALA A 370 1.69 -13.41 -6.97
N THR A 371 2.42 -14.49 -6.77
CA THR A 371 2.51 -15.64 -7.69
C THR A 371 1.83 -16.89 -7.14
N ARG A 372 1.38 -16.84 -5.88
CA ARG A 372 0.71 -17.92 -5.15
C ARG A 372 -0.21 -17.32 -4.10
N ILE A 373 -1.39 -17.87 -3.95
CA ILE A 373 -2.42 -17.38 -3.04
C ILE A 373 -2.71 -18.44 -1.98
N LEU A 374 -2.61 -18.06 -0.70
CA LEU A 374 -3.13 -18.83 0.42
C LEU A 374 -4.42 -18.20 0.90
N ALA A 375 -5.54 -18.81 0.58
CA ALA A 375 -6.87 -18.27 0.90
C ALA A 375 -7.48 -19.02 2.10
N PHE A 376 -7.87 -18.26 3.12
CA PHE A 376 -8.74 -18.77 4.18
C PHE A 376 -10.17 -18.81 3.67
N THR A 377 -10.71 -20.00 3.49
CA THR A 377 -12.06 -20.25 2.99
C THR A 377 -12.90 -20.98 4.02
N ALA A 378 -14.22 -21.08 3.78
CA ALA A 378 -15.12 -21.88 4.64
C ALA A 378 -14.70 -23.36 4.76
N SER A 379 -14.03 -23.88 3.74
CA SER A 379 -13.54 -25.27 3.69
C SER A 379 -12.14 -25.45 4.33
N GLY A 380 -11.51 -24.37 4.78
CA GLY A 380 -10.16 -24.36 5.34
C GLY A 380 -9.19 -23.52 4.54
N LEU A 381 -7.90 -23.69 4.83
CA LEU A 381 -6.82 -22.97 4.14
C LEU A 381 -6.54 -23.63 2.78
N ARG A 382 -6.75 -22.88 1.70
CA ARG A 382 -6.56 -23.33 0.32
C ARG A 382 -5.28 -22.73 -0.24
N ASP A 383 -4.48 -23.56 -0.88
CA ASP A 383 -3.25 -23.19 -1.59
C ASP A 383 -3.53 -23.18 -3.10
N PHE A 384 -3.35 -22.03 -3.74
CA PHE A 384 -3.55 -21.83 -5.17
C PHE A 384 -2.26 -21.31 -5.80
N GLN A 385 -1.73 -22.03 -6.78
CA GLN A 385 -0.56 -21.62 -7.56
C GLN A 385 -1.02 -20.81 -8.78
N GLY A 386 -0.82 -19.51 -8.75
CA GLY A 386 -1.24 -18.59 -9.80
C GLY A 386 -1.34 -17.16 -9.29
N THR A 387 -1.71 -16.26 -10.18
CA THR A 387 -1.94 -14.84 -9.86
C THR A 387 -3.27 -14.64 -9.13
N TYR A 388 -3.47 -13.44 -8.61
CA TYR A 388 -4.72 -13.08 -7.93
C TYR A 388 -5.90 -13.07 -8.90
N GLU A 389 -5.71 -12.62 -10.14
CA GLU A 389 -6.73 -12.61 -11.19
C GLU A 389 -7.16 -14.03 -11.58
N GLU A 390 -6.20 -14.95 -11.70
CA GLU A 390 -6.48 -16.38 -11.96
C GLU A 390 -7.26 -17.00 -10.80
N TYR A 391 -6.87 -16.66 -9.56
CA TYR A 391 -7.58 -17.11 -8.36
C TYR A 391 -9.05 -16.64 -8.37
N LEU A 392 -9.32 -15.38 -8.72
CA LEU A 392 -10.68 -14.81 -8.76
C LEU A 392 -11.56 -15.45 -9.85
N GLN A 393 -10.97 -15.86 -10.98
CA GLN A 393 -11.71 -16.56 -12.03
C GLN A 393 -12.24 -17.91 -11.57
N ASP A 394 -11.42 -18.65 -10.83
CA ASP A 394 -11.78 -19.99 -10.33
C ASP A 394 -12.57 -19.93 -9.00
N ASN A 395 -12.46 -18.82 -8.26
CA ASN A 395 -12.97 -18.66 -6.92
C ASN A 395 -13.58 -17.27 -6.73
N PRO A 396 -14.82 -17.05 -7.13
CA PRO A 396 -15.46 -15.76 -6.90
C PRO A 396 -15.46 -15.41 -5.40
N LEU A 397 -15.27 -14.14 -5.07
CA LEU A 397 -15.09 -13.61 -3.70
C LEU A 397 -16.13 -14.09 -2.67
N LYS A 398 -17.29 -14.55 -3.13
CA LYS A 398 -18.32 -15.20 -2.29
C LYS A 398 -17.86 -16.47 -1.54
N GLU A 399 -16.77 -17.11 -1.97
CA GLU A 399 -16.19 -18.26 -1.25
C GLU A 399 -15.24 -17.84 -0.12
N LEU A 400 -14.72 -16.61 -0.14
CA LEU A 400 -13.97 -16.04 0.98
C LEU A 400 -14.89 -15.70 2.17
N ALA A 401 -16.18 -15.52 1.89
CA ALA A 401 -17.23 -15.41 2.88
C ALA A 401 -17.47 -16.76 3.55
N GLY A 402 -16.63 -17.08 4.49
CA GLY A 402 -16.81 -18.25 5.35
C GLY A 402 -18.01 -18.14 6.26
N LYS A 403 -19.24 -17.89 5.72
CA LYS A 403 -20.47 -18.03 6.49
C LYS A 403 -21.67 -18.15 5.58
N GLY A 404 -22.13 -19.30 5.65
CA GLY A 404 -23.17 -19.75 6.52
C GLY A 404 -24.49 -19.37 5.94
N LYS A 405 -24.80 -20.00 4.78
CA LYS A 405 -26.22 -20.33 4.61
C LYS A 405 -26.52 -21.44 5.64
N ARG A 406 -27.13 -21.03 6.74
CA ARG A 406 -28.18 -21.80 7.42
C ARG A 406 -28.96 -20.89 8.34
#